data_6f6f8ec7de6de230f2e5a15f3c22c6bf
#
_entry.id   6f6f8ec7de6de230f2e5a15f3c22c6bf
#
_cell.length_a   1.000
_cell.length_b   1.000
_cell.length_c   1.000
_cell.angle_alpha   90.00
_cell.angle_beta   90.00
_cell.angle_gamma   90.00
#
_symmetry.space_group_name_H-M   'P 1'
#
loop_
_entity.id
_entity.type
_entity.pdbx_description
1 polymer ?
#
loop_
_entity_poly.entity_id
_entity_poly.type
_entity_poly.pdbx_seq_one_letter_code
_entity_poly.pdbx_strand_id
1 'polypeptide(L)'
;MEVQLPRHHTQAFSQSLIIGAAAKEILRSLLEASQYKVYPFGYESSLSSLKMHIWDRHFQDSNEVERVRSMPDYVVSSEKGLKLVEVKFRKRSDREGHPGVLMKNTDLNRYRRYWAESVIALISPFGDRFFCQDVDNLIPGSQDTKWFDYGEFQSLHEVYPETRDKLKAFGVAVDKLGSLWDEHKV
;
A
#
# COMPACT_ATOMS: atom_id res chain seq x y z
N MET A 1 6.93 -38.76 2.81
CA MET A 1 6.72 -38.16 1.49
C MET A 1 6.84 -36.66 1.67
N GLU A 2 8.05 -36.11 1.46
CA GLU A 2 8.33 -34.67 1.58
C GLU A 2 7.68 -33.97 0.38
N VAL A 3 6.73 -33.08 0.65
CA VAL A 3 6.16 -32.20 -0.37
C VAL A 3 7.18 -31.08 -0.58
N GLN A 4 8.00 -31.21 -1.62
CA GLN A 4 8.86 -30.08 -2.07
C GLN A 4 7.95 -28.99 -2.65
N LEU A 5 7.75 -27.92 -1.89
CA LEU A 5 7.16 -26.70 -2.41
C LEU A 5 8.11 -26.08 -3.45
N PRO A 6 7.58 -25.65 -4.62
CA PRO A 6 8.44 -25.09 -5.68
C PRO A 6 9.14 -23.82 -5.19
N ARG A 7 10.47 -23.84 -5.18
CA ARG A 7 11.35 -22.77 -4.66
C ARG A 7 11.12 -21.39 -5.27
N HIS A 8 10.60 -21.31 -6.50
CA HIS A 8 10.33 -20.05 -7.19
C HIS A 8 9.18 -19.23 -6.58
N HIS A 9 8.14 -19.86 -6.04
CA HIS A 9 7.04 -19.14 -5.37
C HIS A 9 7.44 -18.47 -4.05
N THR A 10 8.36 -19.06 -3.31
CA THR A 10 8.84 -18.55 -2.02
C THR A 10 9.67 -17.27 -2.19
N GLN A 11 10.52 -17.20 -3.22
CA GLN A 11 11.41 -16.05 -3.45
C GLN A 11 10.64 -14.80 -3.90
N ALA A 12 9.75 -14.92 -4.87
CA ALA A 12 8.91 -13.81 -5.34
C ALA A 12 7.99 -13.27 -4.24
N PHE A 13 7.45 -14.15 -3.38
CA PHE A 13 6.63 -13.76 -2.23
C PHE A 13 7.45 -12.98 -1.19
N SER A 14 8.64 -13.47 -0.83
CA SER A 14 9.53 -12.80 0.13
C SER A 14 9.96 -11.41 -0.36
N GLN A 15 10.26 -11.29 -1.65
CA GLN A 15 10.62 -10.01 -2.27
C GLN A 15 9.47 -9.01 -2.23
N SER A 16 8.23 -9.43 -2.54
CA SER A 16 7.06 -8.57 -2.45
C SER A 16 6.84 -8.02 -1.03
N LEU A 17 7.11 -8.84 0.00
CA LEU A 17 7.03 -8.42 1.39
C LEU A 17 8.10 -7.37 1.73
N ILE A 18 9.35 -7.59 1.30
CA ILE A 18 10.46 -6.65 1.52
C ILE A 18 10.17 -5.31 0.86
N ILE A 19 9.72 -5.32 -0.39
CA ILE A 19 9.38 -4.11 -1.14
C ILE A 19 8.21 -3.38 -0.49
N GLY A 20 7.18 -4.11 -0.07
CA GLY A 20 6.05 -3.52 0.65
C GLY A 20 6.47 -2.86 1.96
N ALA A 21 7.32 -3.51 2.75
CA ALA A 21 7.86 -2.96 3.99
C ALA A 21 8.72 -1.72 3.75
N ALA A 22 9.61 -1.76 2.74
CA ALA A 22 10.43 -0.62 2.37
C ALA A 22 9.58 0.59 1.89
N ALA A 23 8.54 0.35 1.10
CA ALA A 23 7.63 1.41 0.67
C ALA A 23 6.91 2.07 1.85
N LYS A 24 6.44 1.27 2.82
CA LYS A 24 5.84 1.78 4.06
C LYS A 24 6.81 2.69 4.81
N GLU A 25 8.06 2.26 4.98
CA GLU A 25 9.08 3.04 5.69
C GLU A 25 9.50 4.30 4.95
N ILE A 26 9.59 4.28 3.61
CA ILE A 26 9.84 5.47 2.79
C ILE A 26 8.73 6.52 3.00
N LEU A 27 7.46 6.10 2.94
CA LEU A 27 6.34 7.03 3.17
C LEU A 27 6.36 7.59 4.59
N ARG A 28 6.54 6.73 5.59
CA ARG A 28 6.63 7.15 6.99
C ARG A 28 7.72 8.20 7.18
N SER A 29 8.94 7.89 6.71
CA SER A 29 10.09 8.80 6.82
C SER A 29 9.85 10.14 6.10
N LEU A 30 9.19 10.13 4.93
CA LEU A 30 8.81 11.34 4.21
C LEU A 30 7.84 12.20 5.03
N LEU A 31 6.79 11.59 5.59
CA LEU A 31 5.79 12.30 6.38
C LEU A 31 6.40 12.84 7.69
N GLU A 32 7.19 12.05 8.41
CA GLU A 32 7.87 12.47 9.63
C GLU A 32 8.89 13.60 9.35
N ALA A 33 9.68 13.50 8.28
CA ALA A 33 10.55 14.59 7.83
C ALA A 33 9.78 15.86 7.48
N SER A 34 8.50 15.73 7.13
CA SER A 34 7.57 16.82 6.81
C SER A 34 6.75 17.28 8.01
N GLN A 35 7.17 16.94 9.23
CA GLN A 35 6.57 17.35 10.51
C GLN A 35 5.21 16.73 10.83
N TYR A 36 4.76 15.73 10.07
CA TYR A 36 3.59 14.92 10.43
C TYR A 36 3.96 13.90 11.50
N LYS A 37 3.03 13.59 12.39
CA LYS A 37 3.19 12.48 13.33
C LYS A 37 2.56 11.23 12.73
N VAL A 38 3.36 10.17 12.60
CA VAL A 38 2.95 8.91 11.99
C VAL A 38 2.98 7.81 13.03
N TYR A 39 1.84 7.18 13.26
CA TYR A 39 1.69 6.10 14.23
C TYR A 39 1.39 4.79 13.50
N PRO A 40 2.15 3.71 13.73
CA PRO A 40 1.81 2.39 13.22
C PRO A 40 0.43 1.97 13.72
N PHE A 41 -0.43 1.49 12.80
CA PHE A 41 -1.80 1.09 13.12
C PHE A 41 -2.11 -0.33 12.66
N GLY A 42 -1.55 -0.78 11.55
CA GLY A 42 -1.77 -2.10 10.98
C GLY A 42 -1.59 -3.24 11.99
N TYR A 43 -2.37 -4.32 11.84
CA TYR A 43 -2.37 -5.45 12.79
C TYR A 43 -0.99 -6.08 12.99
N GLU A 44 -0.13 -6.04 11.97
CA GLU A 44 1.23 -6.58 12.04
C GLU A 44 2.11 -5.86 13.06
N SER A 45 1.89 -4.57 13.24
CA SER A 45 2.61 -3.72 14.19
C SER A 45 1.93 -3.59 15.54
N SER A 46 0.60 -3.47 15.54
CA SER A 46 -0.19 -3.19 16.74
C SER A 46 -0.67 -4.44 17.47
N LEU A 47 -0.85 -5.54 16.75
CA LEU A 47 -1.45 -6.78 17.24
C LEU A 47 -0.56 -7.99 16.92
N SER A 48 0.76 -7.84 17.06
CA SER A 48 1.74 -8.89 16.69
C SER A 48 1.48 -10.24 17.38
N SER A 49 0.94 -10.22 18.60
CA SER A 49 0.54 -11.44 19.34
C SER A 49 -0.64 -12.18 18.71
N LEU A 50 -1.50 -11.49 17.97
CA LEU A 50 -2.64 -12.10 17.27
C LEU A 50 -2.24 -12.65 15.89
N LYS A 51 -1.04 -12.36 15.38
CA LYS A 51 -0.62 -12.74 14.03
C LYS A 51 -0.77 -14.25 13.78
N MET A 52 -0.40 -15.07 14.74
CA MET A 52 -0.53 -16.54 14.62
C MET A 52 -2.00 -16.99 14.59
N HIS A 53 -2.87 -16.37 15.36
CA HIS A 53 -4.28 -16.73 15.42
C HIS A 53 -5.07 -16.25 14.19
N ILE A 54 -4.74 -15.09 13.66
CA ILE A 54 -5.39 -14.51 12.46
C ILE A 54 -5.14 -15.38 11.22
N TRP A 55 -4.01 -16.12 11.16
CA TRP A 55 -3.70 -17.03 10.06
C TRP A 55 -4.18 -18.46 10.30
N ASP A 56 -4.78 -18.76 11.46
CA ASP A 56 -5.38 -20.05 11.72
C ASP A 56 -6.62 -20.25 10.83
N ARG A 57 -6.69 -21.41 10.14
CA ARG A 57 -7.75 -21.73 9.20
C ARG A 57 -9.16 -21.68 9.83
N HIS A 58 -9.28 -21.94 11.12
CA HIS A 58 -10.56 -21.91 11.83
C HIS A 58 -11.18 -20.52 11.95
N PHE A 59 -10.39 -19.45 11.80
CA PHE A 59 -10.86 -18.06 11.92
C PHE A 59 -10.87 -17.31 10.58
N GLN A 60 -10.50 -17.96 9.46
CA GLN A 60 -10.26 -17.27 8.18
C GLN A 60 -11.51 -16.59 7.60
N ASP A 61 -12.71 -17.10 7.92
CA ASP A 61 -13.96 -16.65 7.31
C ASP A 61 -14.78 -15.70 8.19
N SER A 62 -14.22 -15.23 9.33
CA SER A 62 -14.93 -14.26 10.15
C SER A 62 -14.75 -12.82 9.67
N ASN A 63 -15.82 -12.03 9.74
CA ASN A 63 -15.79 -10.60 9.40
C ASN A 63 -14.77 -9.83 10.26
N GLU A 64 -14.58 -10.24 11.51
CA GLU A 64 -13.65 -9.64 12.46
C GLU A 64 -12.22 -9.86 12.03
N VAL A 65 -11.87 -11.07 11.60
CA VAL A 65 -10.53 -11.39 11.08
C VAL A 65 -10.27 -10.64 9.78
N GLU A 66 -11.25 -10.57 8.88
CA GLU A 66 -11.13 -9.81 7.64
C GLU A 66 -10.91 -8.32 7.91
N ARG A 67 -11.66 -7.75 8.87
CA ARG A 67 -11.49 -6.37 9.32
C ARG A 67 -10.09 -6.12 9.87
N VAL A 68 -9.60 -6.98 10.75
CA VAL A 68 -8.25 -6.85 11.33
C VAL A 68 -7.17 -6.96 10.26
N ARG A 69 -7.28 -7.93 9.33
CA ARG A 69 -6.32 -8.09 8.22
C ARG A 69 -6.26 -6.91 7.27
N SER A 70 -7.34 -6.16 7.19
CA SER A 70 -7.45 -4.98 6.32
C SER A 70 -7.19 -3.66 7.05
N MET A 71 -6.71 -3.69 8.29
CA MET A 71 -6.34 -2.45 9.01
C MET A 71 -5.33 -1.65 8.20
N PRO A 72 -5.57 -0.35 7.99
CA PRO A 72 -4.60 0.54 7.37
C PRO A 72 -3.25 0.54 8.10
N ASP A 73 -2.18 0.80 7.38
CA ASP A 73 -0.82 0.71 7.93
C ASP A 73 -0.52 1.76 9.00
N TYR A 74 -1.05 2.98 8.83
CA TYR A 74 -0.73 4.12 9.68
C TYR A 74 -1.95 4.95 10.07
N VAL A 75 -1.82 5.62 11.22
CA VAL A 75 -2.57 6.83 11.55
C VAL A 75 -1.63 8.01 11.38
N VAL A 76 -1.99 8.96 10.54
CA VAL A 76 -1.24 10.20 10.32
C VAL A 76 -1.98 11.36 10.97
N SER A 77 -1.30 12.07 11.87
CA SER A 77 -1.82 13.26 12.54
C SER A 77 -1.31 14.52 11.86
N SER A 78 -2.23 15.42 11.57
CA SER A 78 -1.97 16.77 11.05
C SER A 78 -2.78 17.80 11.83
N GLU A 79 -2.60 19.08 11.54
CA GLU A 79 -3.46 20.14 12.08
C GLU A 79 -4.93 20.00 11.70
N LYS A 80 -5.22 19.30 10.58
CA LYS A 80 -6.58 19.02 10.11
C LYS A 80 -7.23 17.81 10.78
N GLY A 81 -6.51 17.09 11.64
CA GLY A 81 -6.99 15.90 12.34
C GLY A 81 -6.19 14.65 12.02
N LEU A 82 -6.84 13.50 12.22
CA LEU A 82 -6.26 12.17 11.99
C LEU A 82 -6.76 11.59 10.67
N LYS A 83 -5.85 10.97 9.91
CA LYS A 83 -6.19 10.16 8.74
C LYS A 83 -5.62 8.76 8.85
N LEU A 84 -6.42 7.77 8.49
CA LEU A 84 -5.98 6.39 8.32
C LEU A 84 -5.36 6.25 6.93
N VAL A 85 -4.17 5.66 6.85
CA VAL A 85 -3.41 5.57 5.59
C VAL A 85 -2.98 4.12 5.35
N GLU A 86 -3.45 3.57 4.26
CA GLU A 86 -2.97 2.29 3.70
C GLU A 86 -1.90 2.56 2.66
N VAL A 87 -0.78 1.85 2.71
CA VAL A 87 0.34 2.03 1.79
C VAL A 87 0.36 0.92 0.75
N LYS A 88 0.40 1.28 -0.51
CA LYS A 88 0.54 0.33 -1.62
C LYS A 88 1.73 0.69 -2.49
N PHE A 89 2.65 -0.23 -2.67
CA PHE A 89 3.65 -0.14 -3.74
C PHE A 89 3.08 -0.78 -5.01
N ARG A 90 3.10 -0.06 -6.10
CA ARG A 90 2.67 -0.59 -7.41
C ARG A 90 3.62 -0.10 -8.49
N LYS A 91 3.94 -0.99 -9.42
CA LYS A 91 4.59 -0.62 -10.66
C LYS A 91 3.58 0.02 -11.61
N ARG A 92 4.12 0.84 -12.49
CA ARG A 92 3.38 1.32 -13.64
C ARG A 92 2.87 0.15 -14.48
N SER A 93 1.62 0.22 -14.88
CA SER A 93 1.00 -0.56 -15.92
C SER A 93 0.49 0.39 -16.99
N ASP A 94 0.65 0.03 -18.25
CA ASP A 94 0.13 0.82 -19.37
C ASP A 94 -1.07 0.09 -19.98
N ARG A 95 -2.13 0.81 -20.18
CA ARG A 95 -3.31 0.36 -20.89
C ARG A 95 -3.63 1.35 -21.99
N GLU A 96 -3.53 0.91 -23.25
CA GLU A 96 -3.85 1.75 -24.42
C GLU A 96 -3.08 3.09 -24.44
N GLY A 97 -1.83 3.07 -23.97
CA GLY A 97 -0.98 4.26 -23.90
C GLY A 97 -1.20 5.13 -22.65
N HIS A 98 -2.14 4.79 -21.78
CA HIS A 98 -2.38 5.48 -20.51
C HIS A 98 -1.64 4.79 -19.37
N PRO A 99 -0.78 5.51 -18.63
CA PRO A 99 -0.11 4.95 -17.48
C PRO A 99 -1.05 4.86 -16.28
N GLY A 100 -1.00 3.75 -15.57
CA GLY A 100 -1.86 3.52 -14.40
C GLY A 100 -1.38 2.38 -13.55
N VAL A 101 -2.24 1.91 -12.67
CA VAL A 101 -1.97 0.82 -11.73
C VAL A 101 -3.11 -0.18 -11.69
N LEU A 102 -2.75 -1.45 -11.47
CA LEU A 102 -3.72 -2.51 -11.21
C LEU A 102 -3.90 -2.69 -9.70
N MET A 103 -5.15 -2.69 -9.26
CA MET A 103 -5.53 -2.99 -7.88
C MET A 103 -6.51 -4.17 -7.84
N LYS A 104 -6.36 -5.02 -6.83
CA LYS A 104 -7.29 -6.14 -6.63
C LYS A 104 -8.61 -5.63 -6.10
N ASN A 105 -9.70 -6.02 -6.74
CA ASN A 105 -11.05 -5.66 -6.32
C ASN A 105 -11.42 -6.23 -4.95
N THR A 106 -10.88 -7.40 -4.59
CA THR A 106 -11.04 -7.97 -3.23
C THR A 106 -10.46 -7.06 -2.15
N ASP A 107 -9.29 -6.45 -2.40
CA ASP A 107 -8.69 -5.50 -1.45
C ASP A 107 -9.52 -4.21 -1.37
N LEU A 108 -9.91 -3.65 -2.51
CA LEU A 108 -10.74 -2.43 -2.56
C LEU A 108 -12.07 -2.62 -1.86
N ASN A 109 -12.78 -3.72 -2.13
CA ASN A 109 -14.05 -4.05 -1.46
C ASN A 109 -13.89 -4.13 0.06
N ARG A 110 -12.78 -4.71 0.52
CA ARG A 110 -12.46 -4.86 1.93
C ARG A 110 -12.19 -3.51 2.59
N TYR A 111 -11.39 -2.63 1.96
CA TYR A 111 -11.14 -1.28 2.47
C TYR A 111 -12.43 -0.47 2.49
N ARG A 112 -13.22 -0.47 1.44
CA ARG A 112 -14.51 0.24 1.39
C ARG A 112 -15.49 -0.24 2.46
N ARG A 113 -15.48 -1.54 2.75
CA ARG A 113 -16.38 -2.14 3.75
C ARG A 113 -16.01 -1.76 5.19
N TYR A 114 -14.73 -1.71 5.51
CA TYR A 114 -14.26 -1.60 6.89
C TYR A 114 -13.53 -0.30 7.20
N TRP A 115 -13.02 0.40 6.20
CA TRP A 115 -12.11 1.54 6.34
C TRP A 115 -12.36 2.59 5.25
N ALA A 116 -13.64 2.88 4.97
CA ALA A 116 -14.07 3.79 3.89
C ALA A 116 -13.47 5.19 4.01
N GLU A 117 -13.28 5.68 5.24
CA GLU A 117 -12.66 6.98 5.56
C GLU A 117 -11.13 7.01 5.42
N SER A 118 -10.52 5.88 5.06
CA SER A 118 -9.07 5.81 4.89
C SER A 118 -8.62 6.32 3.51
N VAL A 119 -7.33 6.62 3.43
CA VAL A 119 -6.63 7.02 2.20
C VAL A 119 -5.69 5.90 1.78
N ILE A 120 -5.68 5.56 0.50
CA ILE A 120 -4.61 4.75 -0.08
C ILE A 120 -3.49 5.67 -0.53
N ALA A 121 -2.31 5.53 0.09
CA ALA A 121 -1.07 6.12 -0.38
C ALA A 121 -0.40 5.14 -1.35
N LEU A 122 -0.40 5.50 -2.63
CA LEU A 122 0.20 4.74 -3.70
C LEU A 122 1.63 5.22 -3.93
N ILE A 123 2.60 4.33 -3.80
CA ILE A 123 4.00 4.57 -4.10
C ILE A 123 4.35 3.82 -5.38
N SER A 124 4.87 4.53 -6.36
CA SER A 124 5.18 3.97 -7.68
C SER A 124 6.44 4.61 -8.25
N PRO A 125 7.37 3.87 -8.88
CA PRO A 125 8.53 4.43 -9.57
C PRO A 125 8.11 5.08 -10.90
N PHE A 126 7.13 5.98 -10.86
CA PHE A 126 6.57 6.69 -12.01
C PHE A 126 6.08 8.08 -11.59
N GLY A 127 6.21 9.06 -12.48
CA GLY A 127 5.71 10.43 -12.29
C GLY A 127 6.17 11.04 -10.96
N ASP A 128 5.22 11.54 -10.18
CA ASP A 128 5.48 12.14 -8.86
C ASP A 128 5.88 11.13 -7.78
N ARG A 129 5.80 9.84 -8.05
CA ARG A 129 6.15 8.69 -7.20
C ARG A 129 5.28 8.51 -5.98
N PHE A 130 4.62 9.54 -5.50
CA PHE A 130 3.79 9.54 -4.30
C PHE A 130 2.41 10.09 -4.63
N PHE A 131 1.44 9.23 -4.64
CA PHE A 131 0.06 9.56 -4.94
C PHE A 131 -0.85 9.14 -3.79
N CYS A 132 -2.03 9.72 -3.70
CA CYS A 132 -3.04 9.27 -2.76
C CYS A 132 -4.45 9.45 -3.31
N GLN A 133 -5.35 8.63 -2.79
CA GLN A 133 -6.79 8.73 -3.09
C GLN A 133 -7.59 8.21 -1.91
N ASP A 134 -8.70 8.88 -1.61
CA ASP A 134 -9.67 8.40 -0.63
C ASP A 134 -10.26 7.06 -1.10
N VAL A 135 -10.40 6.11 -0.19
CA VAL A 135 -10.90 4.76 -0.50
C VAL A 135 -12.28 4.79 -1.14
N ASP A 136 -13.14 5.72 -0.72
CA ASP A 136 -14.49 5.86 -1.28
C ASP A 136 -14.53 6.24 -2.76
N ASN A 137 -13.48 6.88 -3.27
CA ASN A 137 -13.35 7.24 -4.68
C ASN A 137 -12.84 6.07 -5.53
N LEU A 138 -12.22 5.05 -4.92
CA LEU A 138 -11.68 3.88 -5.60
C LEU A 138 -12.75 2.80 -5.76
N ILE A 139 -13.61 2.97 -6.77
CA ILE A 139 -14.73 2.06 -7.02
C ILE A 139 -14.23 0.76 -7.66
N PRO A 140 -14.46 -0.41 -7.05
CA PRO A 140 -14.09 -1.70 -7.62
C PRO A 140 -14.78 -1.98 -8.96
N GLY A 141 -14.16 -2.77 -9.81
CA GLY A 141 -14.76 -3.29 -11.04
C GLY A 141 -15.44 -4.64 -10.84
N SER A 142 -15.91 -5.24 -11.94
CA SER A 142 -16.54 -6.56 -11.94
C SER A 142 -15.54 -7.72 -12.08
N GLN A 143 -14.29 -7.46 -12.44
CA GLN A 143 -13.22 -8.46 -12.61
C GLN A 143 -12.42 -8.62 -11.31
N ASP A 144 -11.44 -9.52 -11.28
CA ASP A 144 -10.56 -9.72 -10.11
C ASP A 144 -9.72 -8.49 -9.79
N THR A 145 -9.33 -7.74 -10.82
CA THR A 145 -8.56 -6.50 -10.71
C THR A 145 -9.23 -5.37 -11.46
N LYS A 146 -8.99 -4.14 -11.00
CA LYS A 146 -9.33 -2.92 -11.72
C LYS A 146 -8.08 -2.11 -11.99
N TRP A 147 -8.02 -1.57 -13.21
CA TRP A 147 -7.01 -0.61 -13.60
C TRP A 147 -7.51 0.81 -13.30
N PHE A 148 -6.63 1.63 -12.76
CA PHE A 148 -6.85 3.04 -12.46
C PHE A 148 -5.77 3.87 -13.15
N ASP A 149 -6.18 4.94 -13.80
CA ASP A 149 -5.25 5.94 -14.34
C ASP A 149 -4.57 6.71 -13.19
N TYR A 150 -3.30 7.11 -13.38
CA TYR A 150 -2.63 7.96 -12.38
C TYR A 150 -3.34 9.31 -12.21
N GLY A 151 -4.05 9.80 -13.23
CA GLY A 151 -4.86 11.01 -13.15
C GLY A 151 -6.07 10.91 -12.20
N GLU A 152 -6.47 9.68 -11.80
CA GLU A 152 -7.50 9.47 -10.77
C GLU A 152 -6.96 9.65 -9.34
N PHE A 153 -5.64 9.80 -9.17
CA PHE A 153 -4.99 10.01 -7.88
C PHE A 153 -4.49 11.45 -7.77
N GLN A 154 -4.54 11.98 -6.56
CA GLN A 154 -3.93 13.26 -6.21
C GLN A 154 -2.43 13.03 -5.91
N SER A 155 -1.60 14.04 -6.14
CA SER A 155 -0.24 14.01 -5.61
C SER A 155 -0.26 14.09 -4.08
N LEU A 156 0.64 13.37 -3.42
CA LEU A 156 0.70 13.32 -1.96
C LEU A 156 0.75 14.71 -1.33
N HIS A 157 1.43 15.69 -1.96
CA HIS A 157 1.55 17.06 -1.43
C HIS A 157 0.24 17.85 -1.49
N GLU A 158 -0.77 17.42 -2.21
CA GLU A 158 -2.10 18.07 -2.21
C GLU A 158 -2.86 17.72 -0.92
N VAL A 159 -2.62 16.53 -0.37
CA VAL A 159 -3.20 16.07 0.90
C VAL A 159 -2.30 16.42 2.08
N TYR A 160 -0.97 16.36 1.89
CA TYR A 160 0.07 16.63 2.88
C TYR A 160 1.05 17.70 2.35
N PRO A 161 0.68 19.01 2.39
CA PRO A 161 1.41 20.09 1.72
C PRO A 161 2.89 20.22 2.08
N GLU A 162 3.25 19.93 3.35
CA GLU A 162 4.62 20.05 3.85
C GLU A 162 5.58 19.00 3.26
N THR A 163 5.06 18.02 2.52
CA THR A 163 5.88 17.03 1.82
C THR A 163 6.48 17.55 0.52
N ARG A 164 5.93 18.64 -0.07
CA ARG A 164 6.25 19.11 -1.42
C ARG A 164 7.75 19.19 -1.71
N ASP A 165 8.50 19.88 -0.85
CA ASP A 165 9.93 20.11 -1.06
C ASP A 165 10.81 18.85 -0.86
N LYS A 166 10.23 17.80 -0.26
CA LYS A 166 10.92 16.56 0.08
C LYS A 166 10.64 15.42 -0.89
N LEU A 167 9.55 15.49 -1.67
CA LEU A 167 9.14 14.44 -2.60
C LEU A 167 10.27 14.01 -3.52
N LYS A 168 11.04 14.96 -4.08
CA LYS A 168 12.15 14.66 -5.00
C LYS A 168 13.24 13.83 -4.33
N ALA A 169 13.64 14.18 -3.10
CA ALA A 169 14.69 13.47 -2.39
C ALA A 169 14.26 12.02 -2.04
N PHE A 170 13.05 11.85 -1.55
CA PHE A 170 12.50 10.53 -1.25
C PHE A 170 12.15 9.72 -2.50
N GLY A 171 11.83 10.37 -3.61
CA GLY A 171 11.58 9.75 -4.91
C GLY A 171 12.77 8.92 -5.41
N VAL A 172 14.00 9.32 -5.12
CA VAL A 172 15.21 8.54 -5.45
C VAL A 172 15.18 7.15 -4.77
N ALA A 173 14.68 7.06 -3.55
CA ALA A 173 14.53 5.77 -2.85
C ALA A 173 13.45 4.90 -3.51
N VAL A 174 12.35 5.52 -3.98
CA VAL A 174 11.29 4.81 -4.71
C VAL A 174 11.80 4.26 -6.04
N ASP A 175 12.61 5.02 -6.78
CA ASP A 175 13.20 4.56 -8.05
C ASP A 175 14.13 3.37 -7.83
N LYS A 176 14.97 3.42 -6.80
CA LYS A 176 15.83 2.28 -6.41
C LYS A 176 15.00 1.05 -6.02
N LEU A 177 13.91 1.26 -5.28
CA LEU A 177 13.00 0.17 -4.91
C LEU A 177 12.34 -0.45 -6.15
N GLY A 178 11.98 0.37 -7.14
CA GLY A 178 11.47 -0.08 -8.44
C GLY A 178 12.47 -0.93 -9.20
N SER A 179 13.75 -0.52 -9.25
CA SER A 179 14.83 -1.26 -9.92
C SER A 179 15.05 -2.65 -9.31
N LEU A 180 15.04 -2.76 -7.97
CA LEU A 180 15.14 -4.05 -7.28
C LEU A 180 14.02 -5.02 -7.65
N TRP A 181 12.85 -4.51 -8.00
CA TRP A 181 11.74 -5.35 -8.48
C TRP A 181 12.01 -5.94 -9.87
N ASP A 182 12.73 -5.23 -10.75
CA ASP A 182 12.98 -5.63 -12.13
C ASP A 182 14.08 -6.67 -12.28
N GLU A 183 15.12 -6.59 -11.45
CA GLU A 183 16.31 -7.47 -11.51
C GLU A 183 15.99 -8.95 -11.30
N HIS A 184 14.81 -9.30 -10.80
CA HIS A 184 14.44 -10.66 -10.44
C HIS A 184 13.33 -11.26 -11.30
N LYS A 185 13.02 -10.64 -12.45
CA LYS A 185 12.07 -11.19 -13.44
C LYS A 185 12.75 -11.95 -14.59
N VAL A 186 14.07 -12.19 -14.49
CA VAL A 186 14.85 -12.98 -15.46
C VAL A 186 14.82 -14.47 -15.11
#